data_29f16d8901fd4e1fc127a4fc21a438f3
#
_entry.id   29f16d8901fd4e1fc127a4fc21a438f3
#
_cell.length_a   1.000
_cell.length_b   1.000
_cell.length_c   1.000
_cell.angle_alpha   90.00
_cell.angle_beta   90.00
_cell.angle_gamma   90.00
#
_symmetry.space_group_name_H-M   'P 1'
#
loop_
_entity.id
_entity.type
_entity.pdbx_description
1 polymer ?
#
loop_
_entity_poly.entity_id
_entity_poly.type
_entity_poly.pdbx_seq_one_letter_code
_entity_poly.pdbx_strand_id
1 'polypeptide(L)'
;MYIIAYVYSEPVTLNVVAEYTFVTTFYISSMFKKELGTSFVDYLNDIRIEKAKELSKDVKYKSYEVASLVGIQDPHYFSRLFKKHSGISPSEYRETQVIQ
;
A
#
# COMPACT_ATOMS: atom_id res chain seq x y z
N MET A 1 -11.28 -3.97 8.10
CA MET A 1 -11.59 -4.11 6.66
C MET A 1 -10.75 -5.20 6.03
N TYR A 2 -11.19 -6.42 6.19
CA TYR A 2 -10.44 -7.58 5.69
C TYR A 2 -10.30 -7.60 4.17
N ILE A 3 -11.31 -7.08 3.47
CA ILE A 3 -11.30 -7.11 2.01
C ILE A 3 -10.12 -6.34 1.42
N ILE A 4 -9.72 -5.24 2.05
CA ILE A 4 -8.58 -4.44 1.56
C ILE A 4 -7.28 -5.23 1.66
N ALA A 5 -7.12 -6.03 2.70
CA ALA A 5 -5.93 -6.86 2.88
C ALA A 5 -5.79 -7.93 1.80
N TYR A 6 -6.88 -8.30 1.13
CA TYR A 6 -6.84 -9.30 0.05
C TYR A 6 -6.73 -8.69 -1.34
N VAL A 7 -7.19 -7.45 -1.53
CA VAL A 7 -7.26 -6.84 -2.86
C VAL A 7 -6.36 -5.62 -3.01
N TYR A 8 -5.44 -5.40 -2.09
CA TYR A 8 -4.58 -4.21 -2.11
C TYR A 8 -3.75 -4.07 -3.39
N SER A 9 -3.41 -5.19 -4.04
CA SER A 9 -2.62 -5.18 -5.27
C SER A 9 -3.42 -4.81 -6.50
N GLU A 10 -4.75 -4.76 -6.38
CA GLU A 10 -5.64 -4.38 -7.47
C GLU A 10 -5.92 -2.87 -7.42
N PRO A 11 -6.47 -2.29 -8.52
CA PRO A 11 -6.88 -0.87 -8.48
C PRO A 11 -8.10 -0.68 -7.59
N VAL A 12 -7.89 -0.56 -6.28
CA VAL A 12 -8.95 -0.47 -5.29
C VAL A 12 -9.33 0.99 -5.06
N THR A 13 -10.62 1.29 -5.18
CA THR A 13 -11.18 2.62 -4.89
C THR A 13 -12.28 2.47 -3.85
N LEU A 14 -12.74 3.62 -3.30
CA LEU A 14 -13.89 3.61 -2.41
C LEU A 14 -15.13 3.01 -3.08
N ASN A 15 -15.30 3.26 -4.40
CA ASN A 15 -16.43 2.68 -5.14
C ASN A 15 -16.35 1.16 -5.15
N VAL A 16 -15.17 0.60 -5.39
CA VAL A 16 -14.96 -0.85 -5.39
C VAL A 16 -15.29 -1.43 -4.01
N VAL A 17 -14.79 -0.82 -2.96
CA VAL A 17 -15.07 -1.27 -1.59
C VAL A 17 -16.57 -1.19 -1.29
N ALA A 18 -17.21 -0.11 -1.72
CA ALA A 18 -18.66 0.05 -1.52
C ALA A 18 -19.43 -1.06 -2.22
N GLU A 19 -19.04 -1.44 -3.43
CA GLU A 19 -19.69 -2.54 -4.15
C GLU A 19 -19.55 -3.86 -3.41
N TYR A 20 -18.37 -4.17 -2.90
CA TYR A 20 -18.14 -5.41 -2.16
C TYR A 20 -18.90 -5.47 -0.84
N THR A 21 -19.05 -4.34 -0.17
CA THR A 21 -19.63 -4.31 1.18
C THR A 21 -21.09 -3.90 1.18
N PHE A 22 -21.64 -3.50 0.04
CA PHE A 22 -23.02 -3.02 -0.11
C PHE A 22 -23.35 -1.81 0.77
N VAL A 23 -22.33 -0.98 1.06
CA VAL A 23 -22.51 0.30 1.78
C VAL A 23 -22.06 1.46 0.90
N THR A 24 -22.52 2.67 1.22
CA THR A 24 -22.21 3.85 0.41
C THR A 24 -20.75 4.27 0.59
N THR A 25 -20.21 4.96 -0.43
CA THR A 25 -18.87 5.52 -0.34
C THR A 25 -18.75 6.55 0.78
N PHE A 26 -19.81 7.33 1.00
CA PHE A 26 -19.85 8.31 2.09
C PHE A 26 -19.69 7.63 3.45
N TYR A 27 -20.42 6.55 3.67
CA TYR A 27 -20.35 5.81 4.94
C TYR A 27 -18.94 5.25 5.16
N ILE A 28 -18.36 4.64 4.14
CA ILE A 28 -17.02 4.06 4.24
C ILE A 28 -15.98 5.13 4.55
N SER A 29 -16.05 6.26 3.83
CA SER A 29 -15.13 7.37 4.05
C SER A 29 -15.23 7.91 5.47
N SER A 30 -16.45 8.09 5.97
CA SER A 30 -16.69 8.56 7.33
C SER A 30 -16.18 7.56 8.36
N MET A 31 -16.39 6.28 8.12
CA MET A 31 -15.91 5.22 9.00
C MET A 31 -14.38 5.23 9.11
N PHE A 32 -13.68 5.36 7.98
CA PHE A 32 -12.22 5.40 8.02
C PHE A 32 -11.71 6.56 8.88
N LYS A 33 -12.31 7.73 8.72
CA LYS A 33 -11.90 8.89 9.53
C LYS A 33 -12.27 8.75 10.99
N LYS A 34 -13.48 8.27 11.27
CA LYS A 34 -13.99 8.17 12.64
C LYS A 34 -13.35 7.03 13.42
N GLU A 35 -13.28 5.84 12.82
CA GLU A 35 -12.85 4.64 13.52
C GLU A 35 -11.34 4.41 13.44
N LEU A 36 -10.71 4.76 12.30
CA LEU A 36 -9.30 4.48 12.06
C LEU A 36 -8.43 5.74 12.08
N GLY A 37 -9.03 6.93 12.07
CA GLY A 37 -8.30 8.19 12.12
C GLY A 37 -7.51 8.50 10.84
N THR A 38 -7.80 7.81 9.74
CA THR A 38 -7.06 7.95 8.50
C THR A 38 -7.99 7.91 7.31
N SER A 39 -7.55 8.40 6.15
CA SER A 39 -8.31 8.28 4.91
C SER A 39 -8.17 6.87 4.34
N PHE A 40 -9.11 6.52 3.46
CA PHE A 40 -9.04 5.23 2.75
C PHE A 40 -7.74 5.09 1.95
N VAL A 41 -7.34 6.15 1.24
CA VAL A 41 -6.12 6.13 0.42
C VAL A 41 -4.88 5.89 1.28
N ASP A 42 -4.78 6.58 2.40
CA ASP A 42 -3.64 6.40 3.31
C ASP A 42 -3.62 5.00 3.91
N TYR A 43 -4.77 4.49 4.29
CA TYR A 43 -4.89 3.12 4.80
C TYR A 43 -4.42 2.09 3.77
N LEU A 44 -4.88 2.24 2.52
CA LEU A 44 -4.48 1.34 1.43
C LEU A 44 -2.98 1.44 1.16
N ASN A 45 -2.44 2.66 1.14
CA ASN A 45 -1.01 2.86 0.91
C ASN A 45 -0.16 2.27 2.03
N ASP A 46 -0.61 2.34 3.28
CA ASP A 46 0.08 1.69 4.40
C ASP A 46 0.20 0.19 4.16
N ILE A 47 -0.88 -0.45 3.75
CA ILE A 47 -0.88 -1.89 3.46
C ILE A 47 0.08 -2.20 2.31
N ARG A 48 0.02 -1.41 1.23
CA ARG A 48 0.88 -1.61 0.07
C ARG A 48 2.36 -1.48 0.43
N ILE A 49 2.73 -0.49 1.23
CA ILE A 49 4.13 -0.29 1.61
C ILE A 49 4.61 -1.39 2.57
N GLU A 50 3.78 -1.83 3.50
CA GLU A 50 4.15 -2.95 4.37
C GLU A 50 4.40 -4.23 3.56
N LYS A 51 3.58 -4.51 2.56
CA LYS A 51 3.80 -5.65 1.66
C LYS A 51 5.04 -5.44 0.80
N ALA A 52 5.31 -4.21 0.38
CA ALA A 52 6.51 -3.89 -0.38
C ALA A 52 7.77 -4.14 0.44
N LYS A 53 7.75 -3.84 1.73
CA LYS A 53 8.88 -4.14 2.61
C LYS A 53 9.15 -5.64 2.68
N GLU A 54 8.11 -6.45 2.80
CA GLU A 54 8.26 -7.91 2.80
C GLU A 54 8.88 -8.42 1.50
N LEU A 55 8.36 -7.97 0.37
CA LEU A 55 8.85 -8.39 -0.95
C LEU A 55 10.28 -7.89 -1.22
N SER A 56 10.64 -6.73 -0.68
CA SER A 56 11.98 -6.15 -0.87
C SER A 56 13.09 -6.95 -0.17
N LYS A 57 12.74 -7.83 0.74
CA LYS A 57 13.71 -8.73 1.38
C LYS A 57 14.20 -9.81 0.42
N ASP A 58 13.45 -10.10 -0.63
CA ASP A 58 13.82 -11.08 -1.63
C ASP A 58 14.58 -10.39 -2.76
N VAL A 59 15.85 -10.71 -2.92
CA VAL A 59 16.74 -10.05 -3.88
C VAL A 59 16.36 -10.31 -5.33
N LYS A 60 15.52 -11.29 -5.62
CA LYS A 60 15.09 -11.57 -7.00
C LYS A 60 14.15 -10.49 -7.55
N TYR A 61 13.50 -9.71 -6.69
CA TYR A 61 12.61 -8.65 -7.12
C TYR A 61 13.35 -7.32 -7.17
N LYS A 62 13.23 -6.63 -8.30
CA LYS A 62 13.71 -5.26 -8.42
C LYS A 62 12.65 -4.30 -7.87
N SER A 63 13.06 -3.08 -7.51
CA SER A 63 12.15 -2.11 -6.89
C SER A 63 10.90 -1.84 -7.75
N TYR A 64 11.06 -1.71 -9.07
CA TYR A 64 9.90 -1.47 -9.93
C TYR A 64 8.97 -2.68 -10.00
N GLU A 65 9.53 -3.89 -9.86
CA GLU A 65 8.73 -5.11 -9.81
C GLU A 65 7.91 -5.17 -8.51
N VAL A 66 8.54 -4.81 -7.39
CA VAL A 66 7.86 -4.73 -6.10
C VAL A 66 6.71 -3.73 -6.18
N ALA A 67 6.94 -2.56 -6.75
CA ALA A 67 5.90 -1.55 -6.91
C ALA A 67 4.68 -2.10 -7.66
N SER A 68 4.92 -2.76 -8.78
CA SER A 68 3.85 -3.36 -9.58
C SER A 68 3.09 -4.44 -8.81
N LEU A 69 3.82 -5.29 -8.10
CA LEU A 69 3.23 -6.39 -7.33
C LEU A 69 2.32 -5.91 -6.21
N VAL A 70 2.59 -4.73 -5.64
CA VAL A 70 1.72 -4.17 -4.61
C VAL A 70 0.67 -3.20 -5.17
N GLY A 71 0.56 -3.10 -6.49
CA GLY A 71 -0.51 -2.33 -7.13
C GLY A 71 -0.18 -0.87 -7.40
N ILE A 72 1.09 -0.48 -7.35
CA ILE A 72 1.52 0.89 -7.65
C ILE A 72 2.25 0.87 -8.99
N GLN A 73 1.62 1.40 -10.03
CA GLN A 73 2.13 1.31 -11.39
C GLN A 73 3.29 2.29 -11.67
N ASP A 74 3.30 3.45 -11.00
CA ASP A 74 4.32 4.46 -11.20
C ASP A 74 5.47 4.26 -10.20
N PRO A 75 6.68 3.87 -10.68
CA PRO A 75 7.81 3.65 -9.77
C PRO A 75 8.24 4.89 -8.99
N HIS A 76 8.08 6.08 -9.59
CA HIS A 76 8.45 7.33 -8.88
C HIS A 76 7.50 7.62 -7.74
N TYR A 77 6.21 7.43 -7.96
CA TYR A 77 5.21 7.56 -6.92
C TYR A 77 5.45 6.53 -5.81
N PHE A 78 5.76 5.30 -6.18
CA PHE A 78 6.09 4.24 -5.23
C PHE A 78 7.27 4.65 -4.34
N SER A 79 8.34 5.16 -4.94
CA SER A 79 9.52 5.58 -4.18
C SER A 79 9.20 6.68 -3.18
N ARG A 80 8.37 7.65 -3.57
CA ARG A 80 7.95 8.73 -2.67
C ARG A 80 7.12 8.20 -1.52
N LEU A 81 6.17 7.33 -1.80
CA LEU A 81 5.33 6.72 -0.77
C LEU A 81 6.16 5.87 0.19
N PHE A 82 7.06 5.06 -0.35
CA PHE A 82 7.91 4.21 0.46
C PHE A 82 8.75 5.04 1.43
N LYS A 83 9.37 6.09 0.92
CA LYS A 83 10.18 6.98 1.76
C LYS A 83 9.35 7.69 2.81
N LYS A 84 8.13 8.12 2.45
CA LYS A 84 7.22 8.78 3.39
C LYS A 84 6.86 7.86 4.56
N HIS A 85 6.58 6.59 4.27
CA HIS A 85 6.12 5.64 5.28
C HIS A 85 7.25 4.98 6.07
N SER A 86 8.41 4.78 5.45
CA SER A 86 9.52 4.07 6.10
C SER A 86 10.69 4.96 6.49
N GLY A 87 10.71 6.21 6.02
CA GLY A 87 11.78 7.15 6.32
C GLY A 87 12.98 7.06 5.38
N ILE A 88 13.10 6.00 4.60
CA ILE A 88 14.20 5.80 3.65
C ILE A 88 13.66 5.30 2.32
N SER A 89 14.47 5.44 1.26
CA SER A 89 14.08 4.99 -0.07
C SER A 89 14.04 3.46 -0.16
N PRO A 90 13.37 2.89 -1.19
CA PRO A 90 13.41 1.44 -1.40
C PRO A 90 14.83 0.89 -1.55
N SER A 91 15.71 1.61 -2.24
CA SER A 91 17.10 1.18 -2.41
C SER A 91 17.85 1.15 -1.08
N GLU A 92 17.70 2.18 -0.29
CA GLU A 92 18.31 2.25 1.04
C GLU A 92 17.77 1.15 1.95
N TYR A 93 16.48 0.88 1.89
CA TYR A 93 15.87 -0.20 2.67
C TYR A 93 16.47 -1.55 2.30
N ARG A 94 16.69 -1.81 1.00
CA ARG A 94 17.33 -3.05 0.54
C ARG A 94 18.74 -3.20 1.07
N GLU A 95 19.52 -2.12 1.09
CA GLU A 95 20.87 -2.15 1.61
C GLU A 95 20.88 -2.57 3.07
N THR A 96 19.92 -2.10 3.88
CA THR A 96 19.84 -2.50 5.28
C THR A 96 19.50 -3.98 5.43
N GLN A 97 18.75 -4.55 4.52
CA GLN A 97 18.40 -5.98 4.58
C GLN A 97 19.59 -6.87 4.17
N VAL A 98 20.41 -6.40 3.23
CA VAL A 98 21.57 -7.17 2.76
C VAL A 98 22.64 -7.23 3.85
N ILE A 99 22.82 -6.16 4.62
CA ILE A 99 23.83 -6.09 5.67
C ILE A 99 23.54 -7.06 6.82
N GLN A 100 22.27 -7.40 6.99
CA GLN A 100 21.88 -8.35 8.02
C GLN A 100 22.15 -9.79 7.59
#